data_2ec4110e7cfaa48b7f904660e41fce0b
#
_entry.id   2ec4110e7cfaa48b7f904660e41fce0b
#
_cell.length_a   1.000
_cell.length_b   1.000
_cell.length_c   1.000
_cell.angle_alpha   90.00
_cell.angle_beta   90.00
_cell.angle_gamma   90.00
#
_symmetry.space_group_name_H-M   'P 1'
#
loop_
_entity.id
_entity.type
_entity.pdbx_description
1 polymer ?
#
loop_
_entity_poly.entity_id
_entity_poly.type
_entity_poly.pdbx_seq_one_letter_code
_entity_poly.pdbx_strand_id
1 'polypeptide(L)'
;VKPENGWYTFDSFATLTHLDAFLPGGIAHAVELAADEPVADIGTGDGDMAFLLESLGCPVIAMDWPGVNANAMAGVRLMKKELNSRIEIREVDLDDRFRLDGERFGLALAFGLLYHLKNPFWFLEHLAQHARYCLLSTAILPKSRRDPIAYLSGDREFYNDPTNYWFFSETGLLRLLDRAGWDVTRTHITGNRKDQRLFCLAESRSARSAQTIRLLKGWHAIENNAWRWTAREFEAVIDNAAQSNALEFRFRSQGDQTIHAELNGQPLPPQSFPGAGDHTYLQPIAGVSRTNRIRISVSHTTLTEGRELGVIVTLPNGTIANEETGLRLITLP
;
A
#
# COMPACT_ATOMS: atom_id res chain seq x y z
N VAL A 1 -30.11 2.68 7.28
CA VAL A 1 -31.06 1.57 7.43
C VAL A 1 -31.19 0.88 6.09
N LYS A 2 -30.67 -0.34 5.99
CA LYS A 2 -30.74 -1.14 4.77
C LYS A 2 -32.19 -1.63 4.58
N PRO A 3 -32.85 -1.47 3.40
CA PRO A 3 -34.15 -2.03 3.13
C PRO A 3 -34.13 -3.58 3.12
N GLU A 4 -35.24 -4.24 3.41
CA GLU A 4 -35.32 -5.69 3.64
C GLU A 4 -34.97 -6.61 2.45
N ASN A 5 -34.82 -6.08 1.22
CA ASN A 5 -34.49 -6.87 0.04
C ASN A 5 -33.36 -6.26 -0.79
N GLY A 6 -32.40 -7.08 -1.19
CA GLY A 6 -31.33 -6.71 -2.12
C GLY A 6 -29.99 -6.29 -1.49
N TRP A 7 -29.81 -6.52 -0.19
CA TRP A 7 -28.56 -6.28 0.51
C TRP A 7 -27.75 -7.58 0.66
N TYR A 8 -26.45 -7.41 0.87
CA TYR A 8 -25.57 -8.51 1.24
C TYR A 8 -26.07 -9.17 2.52
N THR A 9 -26.15 -10.50 2.52
CA THR A 9 -26.67 -11.27 3.64
C THR A 9 -25.67 -11.41 4.80
N PHE A 10 -24.40 -11.09 4.55
CA PHE A 10 -23.34 -11.15 5.55
C PHE A 10 -23.23 -9.81 6.30
N ASP A 11 -23.17 -9.91 7.63
CA ASP A 11 -22.87 -8.76 8.49
C ASP A 11 -21.34 -8.53 8.51
N SER A 12 -20.88 -7.58 7.69
CA SER A 12 -19.47 -7.22 7.61
C SER A 12 -18.95 -6.61 8.92
N PHE A 13 -19.82 -5.99 9.72
CA PHE A 13 -19.44 -5.45 11.04
C PHE A 13 -19.13 -6.54 12.08
N ALA A 14 -19.63 -7.76 11.90
CA ALA A 14 -19.21 -8.88 12.76
C ALA A 14 -17.70 -9.12 12.69
N THR A 15 -17.03 -8.72 11.59
CA THR A 15 -15.59 -8.76 11.43
C THR A 15 -14.85 -7.90 12.47
N LEU A 16 -15.44 -6.80 12.94
CA LEU A 16 -14.81 -5.90 13.93
C LEU A 16 -14.48 -6.60 15.24
N THR A 17 -15.36 -7.47 15.72
CA THR A 17 -15.12 -8.23 16.96
C THR A 17 -13.91 -9.15 16.83
N HIS A 18 -13.64 -9.63 15.62
CA HIS A 18 -12.45 -10.46 15.34
C HIS A 18 -11.21 -9.60 15.19
N LEU A 19 -11.31 -8.39 14.63
CA LEU A 19 -10.18 -7.43 14.60
C LEU A 19 -9.73 -7.09 16.02
N ASP A 20 -10.65 -6.79 16.93
CA ASP A 20 -10.35 -6.51 18.34
C ASP A 20 -9.65 -7.68 19.05
N ALA A 21 -9.93 -8.92 18.62
CA ALA A 21 -9.32 -10.11 19.20
C ALA A 21 -7.83 -10.30 18.87
N PHE A 22 -7.33 -9.76 17.75
CA PHE A 22 -5.96 -9.99 17.31
C PHE A 22 -5.15 -8.73 16.98
N LEU A 23 -5.79 -7.58 16.77
CA LEU A 23 -5.13 -6.30 16.59
C LEU A 23 -5.19 -5.48 17.88
N PRO A 24 -4.05 -5.12 18.48
CA PRO A 24 -4.05 -4.19 19.62
C PRO A 24 -4.63 -2.85 19.18
N GLY A 25 -5.81 -2.48 19.71
CA GLY A 25 -6.53 -1.28 19.30
C GLY A 25 -7.55 -1.49 18.17
N GLY A 26 -7.74 -2.73 17.69
CA GLY A 26 -8.78 -3.08 16.74
C GLY A 26 -8.76 -2.25 15.44
N ILE A 27 -9.92 -1.68 15.09
CA ILE A 27 -10.05 -0.86 13.88
C ILE A 27 -9.19 0.42 13.92
N ALA A 28 -8.92 1.00 15.09
CA ALA A 28 -8.05 2.17 15.21
C ALA A 28 -6.62 1.84 14.75
N HIS A 29 -6.12 0.66 15.09
CA HIS A 29 -4.82 0.21 14.59
C HIS A 29 -4.81 -0.02 13.07
N ALA A 30 -5.92 -0.50 12.50
CA ALA A 30 -6.05 -0.59 11.03
C ALA A 30 -5.94 0.78 10.36
N VAL A 31 -6.53 1.83 10.95
CA VAL A 31 -6.39 3.21 10.48
C VAL A 31 -4.93 3.69 10.58
N GLU A 32 -4.25 3.40 11.69
CA GLU A 32 -2.81 3.71 11.85
C GLU A 32 -1.93 3.02 10.81
N LEU A 33 -2.24 1.76 10.46
CA LEU A 33 -1.52 1.01 9.42
C LEU A 33 -1.67 1.64 8.04
N ALA A 34 -2.80 2.28 7.75
CA ALA A 34 -3.02 2.98 6.48
C ALA A 34 -2.10 4.20 6.31
N ALA A 35 -1.72 4.89 7.41
CA ALA A 35 -0.70 5.94 7.46
C ALA A 35 -0.88 7.03 6.37
N ASP A 36 -2.08 7.60 6.23
CA ASP A 36 -2.47 8.62 5.23
C ASP A 36 -2.47 8.13 3.75
N GLU A 37 -2.10 6.88 3.49
CA GLU A 37 -2.25 6.27 2.17
C GLU A 37 -3.68 5.71 1.99
N PRO A 38 -4.19 5.59 0.75
CA PRO A 38 -5.50 5.01 0.52
C PRO A 38 -5.62 3.59 1.08
N VAL A 39 -6.84 3.25 1.51
CA VAL A 39 -7.23 1.89 1.87
C VAL A 39 -7.98 1.26 0.69
N ALA A 40 -7.57 0.05 0.29
CA ALA A 40 -8.32 -0.77 -0.65
C ALA A 40 -9.26 -1.70 0.12
N ASP A 41 -10.57 -1.57 -0.07
CA ASP A 41 -11.57 -2.53 0.43
C ASP A 41 -11.98 -3.45 -0.72
N ILE A 42 -11.42 -4.66 -0.75
CA ILE A 42 -11.49 -5.59 -1.89
C ILE A 42 -12.50 -6.70 -1.60
N GLY A 43 -13.48 -6.86 -2.50
CA GLY A 43 -14.68 -7.63 -2.23
C GLY A 43 -15.61 -6.87 -1.28
N THR A 44 -15.81 -5.59 -1.54
CA THR A 44 -16.43 -4.61 -0.63
C THR A 44 -17.89 -4.93 -0.29
N GLY A 45 -18.59 -5.75 -1.08
CA GLY A 45 -20.01 -6.04 -0.89
C GLY A 45 -20.87 -4.78 -0.97
N ASP A 46 -21.54 -4.45 0.14
CA ASP A 46 -22.32 -3.21 0.26
C ASP A 46 -21.48 -2.01 0.75
N GLY A 47 -20.15 -2.18 0.97
CA GLY A 47 -19.27 -1.11 1.36
C GLY A 47 -19.20 -0.82 2.86
N ASP A 48 -19.71 -1.69 3.72
CA ASP A 48 -19.80 -1.44 5.16
C ASP A 48 -18.43 -1.05 5.77
N MET A 49 -17.36 -1.79 5.43
CA MET A 49 -16.01 -1.49 5.91
C MET A 49 -15.43 -0.24 5.25
N ALA A 50 -15.71 -0.02 3.97
CA ALA A 50 -15.26 1.17 3.24
C ALA A 50 -15.83 2.45 3.87
N PHE A 51 -17.14 2.50 4.14
CA PHE A 51 -17.78 3.67 4.76
C PHE A 51 -17.33 3.86 6.21
N LEU A 52 -17.11 2.78 6.96
CA LEU A 52 -16.57 2.88 8.31
C LEU A 52 -15.17 3.52 8.30
N LEU A 53 -14.26 3.05 7.45
CA LEU A 53 -12.90 3.59 7.36
C LEU A 53 -12.88 5.04 6.85
N GLU A 54 -13.74 5.38 5.89
CA GLU A 54 -13.93 6.77 5.48
C GLU A 54 -14.37 7.65 6.67
N SER A 55 -15.31 7.18 7.49
CA SER A 55 -15.79 7.92 8.67
C SER A 55 -14.69 8.13 9.72
N LEU A 56 -13.66 7.30 9.70
CA LEU A 56 -12.46 7.41 10.54
C LEU A 56 -11.33 8.23 9.87
N GLY A 57 -11.60 8.82 8.69
CA GLY A 57 -10.69 9.74 8.01
C GLY A 57 -9.81 9.13 6.93
N CYS A 58 -9.93 7.84 6.64
CA CYS A 58 -9.15 7.21 5.58
C CYS A 58 -9.70 7.57 4.18
N PRO A 59 -8.84 7.86 3.18
CA PRO A 59 -9.25 7.77 1.78
C PRO A 59 -9.47 6.29 1.43
N VAL A 60 -10.61 5.95 0.83
CA VAL A 60 -10.96 4.54 0.56
C VAL A 60 -11.32 4.32 -0.90
N ILE A 61 -10.81 3.23 -1.46
CA ILE A 61 -11.17 2.69 -2.76
C ILE A 61 -11.86 1.34 -2.53
N ALA A 62 -13.17 1.30 -2.80
CA ALA A 62 -14.02 0.12 -2.69
C ALA A 62 -14.04 -0.63 -4.02
N MET A 63 -13.59 -1.87 -4.02
CA MET A 63 -13.43 -2.70 -5.22
C MET A 63 -14.31 -3.95 -5.14
N ASP A 64 -15.04 -4.22 -6.21
CA ASP A 64 -15.82 -5.45 -6.36
C ASP A 64 -16.13 -5.71 -7.84
N TRP A 65 -16.67 -6.88 -8.17
CA TRP A 65 -17.06 -7.21 -9.52
C TRP A 65 -18.59 -7.43 -9.61
N PRO A 66 -19.32 -6.61 -10.42
CA PRO A 66 -20.79 -6.73 -10.53
C PRO A 66 -21.26 -8.13 -10.95
N GLY A 67 -20.44 -8.86 -11.71
CA GLY A 67 -20.79 -10.18 -12.23
C GLY A 67 -20.87 -11.28 -11.16
N VAL A 68 -20.28 -11.08 -9.98
CA VAL A 68 -20.30 -12.04 -8.85
C VAL A 68 -20.84 -11.42 -7.58
N ASN A 69 -20.92 -10.10 -7.48
CA ASN A 69 -21.50 -9.39 -6.36
C ASN A 69 -23.02 -9.65 -6.26
N ALA A 70 -23.53 -10.02 -5.09
CA ALA A 70 -24.90 -10.47 -4.88
C ALA A 70 -25.99 -9.50 -5.35
N ASN A 71 -25.69 -8.18 -5.41
CA ASN A 71 -26.61 -7.15 -5.89
C ASN A 71 -26.02 -6.29 -7.01
N ALA A 72 -25.04 -6.81 -7.74
CA ALA A 72 -24.31 -6.10 -8.80
C ALA A 72 -23.78 -4.73 -8.36
N MET A 73 -23.31 -4.64 -7.10
CA MET A 73 -22.79 -3.43 -6.47
C MET A 73 -23.83 -2.29 -6.31
N ALA A 74 -25.11 -2.60 -6.38
CA ALA A 74 -26.17 -1.60 -6.19
C ALA A 74 -26.17 -1.07 -4.75
N GLY A 75 -25.88 -1.92 -3.76
CA GLY A 75 -25.84 -1.57 -2.35
C GLY A 75 -24.78 -0.49 -2.05
N VAL A 76 -23.53 -0.72 -2.42
CA VAL A 76 -22.45 0.25 -2.18
C VAL A 76 -22.68 1.58 -2.91
N ARG A 77 -23.26 1.56 -4.13
CA ARG A 77 -23.59 2.78 -4.85
C ARG A 77 -24.72 3.58 -4.17
N LEU A 78 -25.75 2.88 -3.70
CA LEU A 78 -26.85 3.51 -2.97
C LEU A 78 -26.35 4.13 -1.66
N MET A 79 -25.59 3.37 -0.87
CA MET A 79 -25.02 3.86 0.40
C MET A 79 -24.09 5.06 0.19
N LYS A 80 -23.23 5.03 -0.86
CA LYS A 80 -22.40 6.17 -1.21
C LYS A 80 -23.21 7.45 -1.42
N LYS A 81 -24.33 7.34 -2.14
CA LYS A 81 -25.23 8.46 -2.41
C LYS A 81 -25.90 8.97 -1.12
N GLU A 82 -26.51 8.05 -0.35
CA GLU A 82 -27.26 8.40 0.87
C GLU A 82 -26.36 8.99 1.97
N LEU A 83 -25.10 8.53 2.09
CA LEU A 83 -24.13 9.03 3.05
C LEU A 83 -23.36 10.26 2.52
N ASN A 84 -23.58 10.69 1.29
CA ASN A 84 -22.78 11.70 0.61
C ASN A 84 -21.27 11.40 0.72
N SER A 85 -20.92 10.13 0.56
CA SER A 85 -19.58 9.59 0.77
C SER A 85 -18.64 9.94 -0.40
N ARG A 86 -17.35 10.10 -0.10
CA ARG A 86 -16.28 10.39 -1.06
C ARG A 86 -15.50 9.15 -1.48
N ILE A 87 -15.80 7.95 -0.95
CA ILE A 87 -15.10 6.73 -1.38
C ILE A 87 -15.12 6.60 -2.90
N GLU A 88 -14.05 6.10 -3.48
CA GLU A 88 -14.03 5.71 -4.88
C GLU A 88 -14.60 4.29 -5.00
N ILE A 89 -15.47 4.04 -6.00
CA ILE A 89 -15.99 2.69 -6.29
C ILE A 89 -15.42 2.24 -7.61
N ARG A 90 -14.80 1.06 -7.64
CA ARG A 90 -14.22 0.45 -8.83
C ARG A 90 -14.79 -0.93 -9.10
N GLU A 91 -15.10 -1.18 -10.35
CA GLU A 91 -15.46 -2.50 -10.85
C GLU A 91 -14.19 -3.23 -11.28
N VAL A 92 -13.82 -4.28 -10.56
CA VAL A 92 -12.58 -5.03 -10.78
C VAL A 92 -12.86 -6.52 -10.74
N ASP A 93 -12.69 -7.21 -11.86
CA ASP A 93 -12.66 -8.67 -11.90
C ASP A 93 -11.28 -9.17 -11.44
N LEU A 94 -11.23 -9.72 -10.23
CA LEU A 94 -9.99 -10.19 -9.62
C LEU A 94 -9.49 -11.52 -10.21
N ASP A 95 -10.31 -12.22 -10.98
CA ASP A 95 -9.95 -13.46 -11.69
C ASP A 95 -9.45 -13.21 -13.11
N ASP A 96 -9.64 -11.99 -13.63
CA ASP A 96 -9.01 -11.53 -14.86
C ASP A 96 -7.68 -10.82 -14.56
N ARG A 97 -6.99 -10.36 -15.59
CA ARG A 97 -5.75 -9.57 -15.44
C ARG A 97 -6.05 -8.14 -15.02
N PHE A 98 -6.51 -7.97 -13.78
CA PHE A 98 -6.71 -6.63 -13.23
C PHE A 98 -5.37 -5.92 -13.03
N ARG A 99 -5.39 -4.59 -13.06
CA ARG A 99 -4.22 -3.75 -12.87
C ARG A 99 -4.48 -2.73 -11.77
N LEU A 100 -3.45 -2.55 -10.96
CA LEU A 100 -3.38 -1.50 -9.95
C LEU A 100 -2.24 -0.52 -10.28
N ASP A 101 -2.03 -0.27 -11.58
CA ASP A 101 -0.87 0.46 -12.09
C ASP A 101 -0.76 1.85 -11.45
N GLY A 102 0.39 2.12 -10.85
CA GLY A 102 0.69 3.39 -10.19
C GLY A 102 0.01 3.61 -8.84
N GLU A 103 -0.81 2.68 -8.38
CA GLU A 103 -1.50 2.79 -7.11
C GLU A 103 -0.69 2.17 -5.97
N ARG A 104 -0.85 2.80 -4.80
CA ARG A 104 -0.32 2.30 -3.55
C ARG A 104 -1.35 2.43 -2.47
N PHE A 105 -1.42 1.39 -1.64
CA PHE A 105 -2.32 1.31 -0.51
C PHE A 105 -1.52 1.14 0.77
N GLY A 106 -1.80 1.93 1.78
CA GLY A 106 -1.27 1.69 3.11
C GLY A 106 -1.80 0.39 3.68
N LEU A 107 -3.08 0.11 3.43
CA LEU A 107 -3.79 -1.08 3.89
C LEU A 107 -4.72 -1.60 2.81
N ALA A 108 -4.75 -2.92 2.60
CA ALA A 108 -5.78 -3.62 1.86
C ALA A 108 -6.62 -4.49 2.81
N LEU A 109 -7.93 -4.45 2.65
CA LEU A 109 -8.87 -5.38 3.28
C LEU A 109 -9.28 -6.43 2.24
N ALA A 110 -9.20 -7.70 2.60
CA ALA A 110 -9.62 -8.83 1.76
C ALA A 110 -10.41 -9.83 2.65
N PHE A 111 -11.60 -9.43 3.09
CA PHE A 111 -12.39 -10.22 4.02
C PHE A 111 -13.37 -11.13 3.29
N GLY A 112 -13.28 -12.45 3.55
CA GLY A 112 -14.19 -13.42 2.99
C GLY A 112 -14.05 -13.61 1.47
N LEU A 113 -12.92 -13.24 0.89
CA LEU A 113 -12.73 -13.16 -0.55
C LEU A 113 -11.94 -14.35 -1.13
N LEU A 114 -10.87 -14.77 -0.46
CA LEU A 114 -9.83 -15.61 -1.07
C LEU A 114 -10.34 -16.96 -1.59
N TYR A 115 -11.31 -17.58 -0.92
CA TYR A 115 -11.88 -18.85 -1.34
C TYR A 115 -12.81 -18.75 -2.56
N HIS A 116 -13.22 -17.54 -2.96
CA HIS A 116 -13.99 -17.28 -4.17
C HIS A 116 -13.12 -17.05 -5.41
N LEU A 117 -11.81 -16.83 -5.25
CA LEU A 117 -10.91 -16.55 -6.36
C LEU A 117 -10.44 -17.84 -7.03
N LYS A 118 -10.44 -17.89 -8.37
CA LYS A 118 -9.86 -18.99 -9.15
C LYS A 118 -8.33 -18.98 -9.08
N ASN A 119 -7.73 -17.78 -8.99
CA ASN A 119 -6.28 -17.58 -8.95
C ASN A 119 -5.82 -16.84 -7.68
N PRO A 120 -6.01 -17.42 -6.47
CA PRO A 120 -5.70 -16.73 -5.22
C PRO A 120 -4.21 -16.41 -5.05
N PHE A 121 -3.31 -17.24 -5.63
CA PHE A 121 -1.87 -16.96 -5.60
C PHE A 121 -1.53 -15.69 -6.36
N TRP A 122 -2.01 -15.58 -7.60
CA TRP A 122 -1.76 -14.42 -8.44
C TRP A 122 -2.33 -13.12 -7.85
N PHE A 123 -3.55 -13.20 -7.30
CA PHE A 123 -4.16 -12.07 -6.58
C PHE A 123 -3.27 -11.58 -5.44
N LEU A 124 -2.83 -12.49 -4.57
CA LEU A 124 -2.00 -12.14 -3.41
C LEU A 124 -0.62 -11.60 -3.83
N GLU A 125 0.02 -12.21 -4.84
CA GLU A 125 1.32 -11.77 -5.35
C GLU A 125 1.22 -10.38 -5.98
N HIS A 126 0.16 -10.12 -6.75
CA HIS A 126 -0.08 -8.81 -7.36
C HIS A 126 -0.39 -7.76 -6.28
N LEU A 127 -1.27 -8.09 -5.33
CA LEU A 127 -1.59 -7.18 -4.23
C LEU A 127 -0.35 -6.82 -3.39
N ALA A 128 0.58 -7.75 -3.19
CA ALA A 128 1.81 -7.51 -2.43
C ALA A 128 2.72 -6.42 -3.06
N GLN A 129 2.58 -6.15 -4.35
CA GLN A 129 3.32 -5.09 -5.03
C GLN A 129 2.71 -3.71 -4.80
N HIS A 130 1.43 -3.65 -4.41
CA HIS A 130 0.65 -2.42 -4.33
C HIS A 130 0.20 -2.05 -2.91
N ALA A 131 0.09 -3.01 -1.99
CA ALA A 131 -0.35 -2.75 -0.62
C ALA A 131 0.78 -3.02 0.38
N ARG A 132 0.92 -2.13 1.38
CA ARG A 132 1.90 -2.28 2.47
C ARG A 132 1.45 -3.34 3.46
N TYR A 133 0.21 -3.27 3.89
CA TYR A 133 -0.42 -4.23 4.79
C TYR A 133 -1.66 -4.84 4.16
N CYS A 134 -1.95 -6.06 4.55
CA CYS A 134 -3.19 -6.73 4.20
C CYS A 134 -3.83 -7.32 5.46
N LEU A 135 -5.07 -6.92 5.73
CA LEU A 135 -5.97 -7.60 6.64
C LEU A 135 -6.83 -8.56 5.83
N LEU A 136 -6.60 -9.85 6.02
CA LEU A 136 -7.27 -10.89 5.26
C LEU A 136 -8.09 -11.79 6.18
N SER A 137 -9.26 -12.20 5.74
CA SER A 137 -9.97 -13.33 6.33
C SER A 137 -10.43 -14.32 5.27
N THR A 138 -10.34 -15.60 5.58
CA THR A 138 -10.79 -16.68 4.69
C THR A 138 -11.27 -17.88 5.48
N ALA A 139 -12.21 -18.63 4.91
CA ALA A 139 -12.58 -19.95 5.42
C ALA A 139 -11.39 -20.89 5.26
N ILE A 140 -11.17 -21.75 6.24
CA ILE A 140 -10.08 -22.73 6.25
C ILE A 140 -10.59 -24.14 6.55
N LEU A 141 -9.80 -25.12 6.11
CA LEU A 141 -10.03 -26.53 6.48
C LEU A 141 -9.88 -26.72 8.00
N PRO A 142 -10.59 -27.69 8.60
CA PRO A 142 -10.54 -27.91 10.04
C PRO A 142 -9.11 -28.03 10.59
N LYS A 143 -8.87 -27.41 11.74
CA LYS A 143 -7.55 -27.31 12.42
C LYS A 143 -6.87 -28.67 12.71
N SER A 144 -7.58 -29.78 12.58
CA SER A 144 -7.02 -31.13 12.71
C SER A 144 -5.99 -31.46 11.61
N ARG A 145 -5.95 -30.72 10.52
CA ARG A 145 -5.02 -30.93 9.42
C ARG A 145 -3.81 -30.00 9.55
N ARG A 146 -2.68 -30.56 9.96
CA ARG A 146 -1.40 -29.84 10.09
C ARG A 146 -0.63 -29.74 8.76
N ASP A 147 -0.99 -30.57 7.78
CA ASP A 147 -0.32 -30.57 6.48
C ASP A 147 -0.68 -29.31 5.68
N PRO A 148 0.24 -28.81 4.86
CA PRO A 148 -0.01 -27.65 4.00
C PRO A 148 -0.87 -28.07 2.79
N ILE A 149 -2.19 -28.00 2.96
CA ILE A 149 -3.16 -28.45 1.97
C ILE A 149 -3.78 -27.24 1.28
N ALA A 150 -3.88 -27.31 -0.05
CA ALA A 150 -4.78 -26.53 -0.87
C ALA A 150 -5.82 -27.49 -1.46
N TYR A 151 -7.07 -27.32 -1.11
CA TYR A 151 -8.16 -28.16 -1.52
C TYR A 151 -9.03 -27.43 -2.54
N LEU A 152 -9.15 -27.99 -3.73
CA LEU A 152 -10.08 -27.51 -4.75
C LEU A 152 -11.47 -28.06 -4.44
N SER A 153 -12.42 -27.19 -4.18
CA SER A 153 -13.79 -27.55 -3.86
C SER A 153 -14.55 -28.05 -5.09
N GLY A 154 -15.37 -29.08 -4.89
CA GLY A 154 -16.41 -29.42 -5.87
C GLY A 154 -17.55 -28.41 -5.88
N ASP A 155 -18.38 -28.47 -6.93
CA ASP A 155 -19.56 -27.61 -7.03
C ASP A 155 -20.44 -27.77 -5.77
N ARG A 156 -20.74 -26.66 -5.11
CA ARG A 156 -21.59 -26.58 -3.91
C ARG A 156 -21.17 -27.46 -2.72
N GLU A 157 -19.95 -27.96 -2.71
CA GLU A 157 -19.46 -28.85 -1.64
C GLU A 157 -19.38 -28.13 -0.29
N PHE A 158 -18.95 -26.87 -0.27
CA PHE A 158 -18.88 -26.07 0.93
C PHE A 158 -19.94 -24.95 0.89
N TYR A 159 -20.67 -24.81 1.97
CA TYR A 159 -21.70 -23.77 2.18
C TYR A 159 -22.80 -23.73 1.10
N ASN A 160 -22.93 -24.78 0.27
CA ASN A 160 -23.85 -24.82 -0.87
C ASN A 160 -23.67 -23.62 -1.85
N ASP A 161 -22.45 -23.13 -1.97
CA ASP A 161 -22.10 -21.98 -2.79
C ASP A 161 -21.18 -22.40 -3.95
N PRO A 162 -21.64 -22.27 -5.22
CA PRO A 162 -20.88 -22.68 -6.40
C PRO A 162 -19.69 -21.76 -6.69
N THR A 163 -19.56 -20.62 -6.00
CA THR A 163 -18.45 -19.68 -6.16
C THR A 163 -17.26 -19.99 -5.27
N ASN A 164 -17.34 -21.06 -4.45
CA ASN A 164 -16.25 -21.51 -3.60
C ASN A 164 -15.29 -22.42 -4.37
N TYR A 165 -14.06 -21.99 -4.58
CA TYR A 165 -13.04 -22.74 -5.32
C TYR A 165 -11.99 -23.36 -4.40
N TRP A 166 -11.43 -22.61 -3.44
CA TRP A 166 -10.27 -23.04 -2.69
C TRP A 166 -10.45 -22.98 -1.19
N PHE A 167 -10.12 -24.09 -0.53
CA PHE A 167 -10.00 -24.13 0.91
C PHE A 167 -8.59 -24.55 1.30
N PHE A 168 -7.95 -23.80 2.16
CA PHE A 168 -6.60 -24.07 2.64
C PHE A 168 -6.64 -24.58 4.07
N SER A 169 -5.71 -25.48 4.43
CA SER A 169 -5.37 -25.65 5.83
C SER A 169 -4.67 -24.37 6.33
N GLU A 170 -4.64 -24.16 7.66
CA GLU A 170 -3.88 -23.05 8.26
C GLU A 170 -2.45 -22.97 7.68
N THR A 171 -1.73 -24.10 7.73
CA THR A 171 -0.35 -24.20 7.22
C THR A 171 -0.27 -23.95 5.71
N GLY A 172 -1.28 -24.41 4.95
CA GLY A 172 -1.36 -24.18 3.51
C GLY A 172 -1.54 -22.72 3.16
N LEU A 173 -2.43 -22.03 3.89
CA LEU A 173 -2.66 -20.58 3.71
C LEU A 173 -1.43 -19.75 4.06
N LEU A 174 -0.77 -20.05 5.19
CA LEU A 174 0.45 -19.35 5.58
C LEU A 174 1.58 -19.52 4.57
N ARG A 175 1.72 -20.72 3.98
CA ARG A 175 2.68 -20.94 2.87
C ARG A 175 2.28 -20.21 1.58
N LEU A 176 1.00 -20.13 1.28
CA LEU A 176 0.51 -19.39 0.12
C LEU A 176 0.88 -17.90 0.26
N LEU A 177 0.58 -17.30 1.43
CA LEU A 177 0.92 -15.91 1.74
C LEU A 177 2.43 -15.67 1.68
N ASP A 178 3.23 -16.54 2.31
CA ASP A 178 4.69 -16.44 2.27
C ASP A 178 5.22 -16.46 0.82
N ARG A 179 4.78 -17.41 0.00
CA ARG A 179 5.23 -17.50 -1.39
C ARG A 179 4.73 -16.33 -2.26
N ALA A 180 3.60 -15.75 -1.92
CA ALA A 180 3.04 -14.57 -2.60
C ALA A 180 3.66 -13.23 -2.14
N GLY A 181 4.68 -13.26 -1.29
CA GLY A 181 5.42 -12.06 -0.89
C GLY A 181 4.94 -11.40 0.41
N TRP A 182 4.17 -12.11 1.24
CA TRP A 182 3.63 -11.59 2.49
C TRP A 182 4.30 -12.22 3.72
N ASP A 183 4.66 -11.40 4.69
CA ASP A 183 5.05 -11.84 6.03
C ASP A 183 3.86 -11.70 6.96
N VAL A 184 3.30 -12.84 7.39
CA VAL A 184 2.18 -12.85 8.33
C VAL A 184 2.69 -12.54 9.73
N THR A 185 2.22 -11.44 10.29
CA THR A 185 2.66 -10.97 11.62
C THR A 185 1.71 -11.37 12.74
N ARG A 186 0.43 -11.57 12.42
CA ARG A 186 -0.60 -11.98 13.38
C ARG A 186 -1.62 -12.88 12.72
N THR A 187 -2.14 -13.82 13.50
CA THR A 187 -3.25 -14.69 13.09
C THR A 187 -4.27 -14.85 14.21
N HIS A 188 -5.53 -15.06 13.82
CA HIS A 188 -6.61 -15.40 14.71
C HIS A 188 -7.55 -16.40 14.03
N ILE A 189 -7.86 -17.50 14.66
CA ILE A 189 -8.79 -18.50 14.14
C ILE A 189 -10.06 -18.49 15.00
N THR A 190 -11.18 -18.34 14.32
CA THR A 190 -12.51 -18.35 14.95
C THR A 190 -13.39 -19.43 14.31
N GLY A 191 -14.58 -19.62 14.88
CA GLY A 191 -15.53 -20.62 14.41
C GLY A 191 -15.41 -21.98 15.10
N ASN A 192 -16.33 -22.87 14.74
CA ASN A 192 -16.38 -24.21 15.27
C ASN A 192 -15.63 -25.19 14.33
N ARG A 193 -15.60 -26.48 14.73
CA ARG A 193 -14.87 -27.52 13.99
C ARG A 193 -15.26 -27.68 12.50
N LYS A 194 -16.45 -27.22 12.10
CA LYS A 194 -16.97 -27.36 10.73
C LYS A 194 -16.90 -26.07 9.93
N ASP A 195 -16.78 -24.95 10.62
CA ASP A 195 -16.82 -23.61 10.04
C ASP A 195 -15.74 -22.74 10.68
N GLN A 196 -14.48 -22.99 10.28
CA GLN A 196 -13.34 -22.25 10.76
C GLN A 196 -12.96 -21.15 9.78
N ARG A 197 -12.64 -20.00 10.32
CA ARG A 197 -12.13 -18.85 9.57
C ARG A 197 -10.84 -18.37 10.20
N LEU A 198 -9.85 -18.12 9.36
CA LEU A 198 -8.61 -17.51 9.77
C LEU A 198 -8.64 -16.03 9.38
N PHE A 199 -8.27 -15.18 10.35
CA PHE A 199 -7.95 -13.78 10.16
C PHE A 199 -6.44 -13.61 10.27
N CYS A 200 -5.83 -12.77 9.43
CA CYS A 200 -4.43 -12.44 9.57
C CYS A 200 -4.14 -10.98 9.19
N LEU A 201 -3.10 -10.46 9.83
CA LEU A 201 -2.38 -9.26 9.38
C LEU A 201 -1.09 -9.71 8.73
N ALA A 202 -0.91 -9.29 7.48
CA ALA A 202 0.29 -9.55 6.71
C ALA A 202 0.93 -8.24 6.24
N GLU A 203 2.26 -8.21 6.22
CA GLU A 203 3.07 -7.10 5.71
C GLU A 203 3.76 -7.52 4.42
N SER A 204 3.66 -6.71 3.37
CA SER A 204 4.31 -6.99 2.09
C SER A 204 5.82 -6.86 2.18
N ARG A 205 6.55 -7.86 1.69
CA ARG A 205 8.00 -7.79 1.52
C ARG A 205 8.41 -6.80 0.42
N SER A 206 7.62 -6.68 -0.64
CA SER A 206 7.86 -5.71 -1.72
C SER A 206 7.70 -4.28 -1.21
N ALA A 207 6.66 -4.01 -0.42
CA ALA A 207 6.47 -2.69 0.19
C ALA A 207 7.50 -2.38 1.27
N ARG A 208 8.04 -3.41 1.96
CA ARG A 208 9.11 -3.25 2.96
C ARG A 208 10.45 -2.95 2.29
N SER A 209 10.73 -3.54 1.15
CA SER A 209 12.00 -3.36 0.43
C SER A 209 12.01 -2.15 -0.51
N ALA A 210 10.88 -1.69 -1.01
CA ALA A 210 10.79 -0.53 -1.88
C ALA A 210 10.67 0.76 -1.05
N GLN A 211 11.71 1.59 -1.11
CA GLN A 211 11.59 2.96 -0.62
C GLN A 211 10.59 3.72 -1.50
N THR A 212 9.64 4.41 -0.87
CA THR A 212 8.76 5.33 -1.58
C THR A 212 9.17 6.75 -1.29
N ILE A 213 9.20 7.59 -2.32
CA ILE A 213 9.61 8.99 -2.22
C ILE A 213 8.40 9.85 -2.59
N ARG A 214 7.98 10.71 -1.65
CA ARG A 214 6.93 11.70 -1.88
C ARG A 214 7.56 13.09 -1.91
N LEU A 215 7.39 13.82 -3.01
CA LEU A 215 7.85 15.18 -3.14
C LEU A 215 6.89 16.12 -2.40
N LEU A 216 7.42 17.04 -1.59
CA LEU A 216 6.63 18.01 -0.86
C LEU A 216 6.68 19.39 -1.54
N LYS A 217 7.74 20.15 -1.35
CA LYS A 217 7.89 21.50 -1.91
C LYS A 217 9.21 21.67 -2.63
N GLY A 218 9.31 22.70 -3.47
CA GLY A 218 10.54 23.09 -4.13
C GLY A 218 10.95 22.23 -5.32
N TRP A 219 10.04 21.43 -5.88
CA TRP A 219 10.26 20.64 -7.09
C TRP A 219 9.48 21.23 -8.25
N HIS A 220 10.16 21.54 -9.34
CA HIS A 220 9.50 21.99 -10.55
C HIS A 220 8.93 20.81 -11.35
N ALA A 221 8.10 21.11 -12.34
CA ALA A 221 7.56 20.08 -13.23
C ALA A 221 8.66 19.37 -14.01
N ILE A 222 8.38 18.13 -14.42
CA ILE A 222 9.29 17.36 -15.27
C ILE A 222 9.34 17.99 -16.65
N GLU A 223 10.56 18.20 -17.17
CA GLU A 223 10.83 18.74 -18.50
C GLU A 223 11.33 17.62 -19.42
N ASN A 224 10.74 17.54 -20.63
CA ASN A 224 11.07 16.56 -21.68
C ASN A 224 11.02 15.08 -21.23
N ASN A 225 10.25 14.76 -20.19
CA ASN A 225 10.23 13.43 -19.56
C ASN A 225 11.62 12.90 -19.13
N ALA A 226 12.57 13.79 -18.89
CA ALA A 226 13.97 13.41 -18.66
C ALA A 226 14.61 14.05 -17.45
N TRP A 227 14.15 15.21 -17.00
CA TRP A 227 14.69 15.89 -15.83
C TRP A 227 13.68 16.85 -15.20
N ARG A 228 14.01 17.32 -14.00
CA ARG A 228 13.34 18.45 -13.33
C ARG A 228 14.35 19.35 -12.64
N TRP A 229 13.98 20.59 -12.47
CA TRP A 229 14.69 21.53 -11.62
C TRP A 229 14.20 21.43 -10.18
N THR A 230 15.06 21.81 -9.25
CA THR A 230 14.66 22.16 -7.88
C THR A 230 14.61 23.67 -7.70
N ALA A 231 13.90 24.16 -6.68
CA ALA A 231 14.09 25.51 -6.15
C ALA A 231 15.34 25.54 -5.23
N ARG A 232 15.62 26.69 -4.60
CA ARG A 232 16.69 26.84 -3.61
C ARG A 232 16.55 25.86 -2.45
N GLU A 233 15.31 25.68 -1.97
CA GLU A 233 14.96 24.73 -0.94
C GLU A 233 13.91 23.77 -1.47
N PHE A 234 14.09 22.50 -1.19
CA PHE A 234 13.15 21.45 -1.58
C PHE A 234 13.08 20.35 -0.52
N GLU A 235 11.94 19.70 -0.44
CA GLU A 235 11.66 18.69 0.56
C GLU A 235 11.04 17.45 -0.05
N ALA A 236 11.37 16.32 0.54
CA ALA A 236 10.75 15.03 0.24
C ALA A 236 10.56 14.22 1.53
N VAL A 237 9.66 13.25 1.47
CA VAL A 237 9.52 12.19 2.46
C VAL A 237 9.93 10.88 1.83
N ILE A 238 10.81 10.14 2.50
CA ILE A 238 11.21 8.78 2.11
C ILE A 238 10.68 7.81 3.16
N ASP A 239 9.82 6.91 2.72
CA ASP A 239 9.28 5.81 3.53
C ASP A 239 10.08 4.52 3.32
N ASN A 240 9.95 3.58 4.25
CA ASN A 240 10.58 2.24 4.22
C ASN A 240 12.12 2.24 4.18
N ALA A 241 12.74 3.16 4.90
CA ALA A 241 14.20 3.34 4.91
C ALA A 241 14.90 2.76 6.17
N ALA A 242 14.24 1.97 6.98
CA ALA A 242 14.69 1.59 8.34
C ALA A 242 16.05 0.88 8.42
N GLN A 243 16.55 0.31 7.33
CA GLN A 243 17.88 -0.34 7.26
C GLN A 243 18.95 0.54 6.61
N SER A 244 18.60 1.76 6.22
CA SER A 244 19.54 2.66 5.55
C SER A 244 20.46 3.34 6.57
N ASN A 245 21.69 3.58 6.18
CA ASN A 245 22.72 4.26 6.99
C ASN A 245 23.39 5.43 6.26
N ALA A 246 22.90 5.79 5.06
CA ALA A 246 23.39 6.94 4.30
C ALA A 246 22.27 7.60 3.48
N LEU A 247 22.36 8.94 3.33
CA LEU A 247 21.59 9.74 2.40
C LEU A 247 22.42 9.95 1.13
N GLU A 248 21.87 9.54 -0.01
CA GLU A 248 22.41 9.82 -1.34
C GLU A 248 21.49 10.80 -2.07
N PHE A 249 22.09 11.85 -2.68
CA PHE A 249 21.39 12.75 -3.58
C PHE A 249 22.22 13.00 -4.83
N ARG A 250 21.70 12.56 -5.98
CA ARG A 250 22.34 12.72 -7.30
C ARG A 250 21.71 13.90 -8.02
N PHE A 251 22.56 14.79 -8.51
CA PHE A 251 22.12 16.01 -9.18
C PHE A 251 23.15 16.51 -10.19
N ARG A 252 22.72 17.38 -11.08
CA ARG A 252 23.59 18.15 -11.97
C ARG A 252 23.52 19.61 -11.60
N SER A 253 24.67 20.26 -11.47
CA SER A 253 24.79 21.70 -11.29
C SER A 253 25.23 22.42 -12.56
N GLN A 254 24.94 23.72 -12.63
CA GLN A 254 25.42 24.61 -13.70
C GLN A 254 26.71 25.34 -13.33
N GLY A 255 27.20 25.19 -12.12
CA GLY A 255 28.39 25.82 -11.54
C GLY A 255 28.64 25.30 -10.14
N ASP A 256 29.48 26.00 -9.38
CA ASP A 256 29.78 25.65 -8.01
C ASP A 256 28.51 25.55 -7.16
N GLN A 257 28.42 24.50 -6.35
CA GLN A 257 27.29 24.30 -5.44
C GLN A 257 27.76 23.82 -4.07
N THR A 258 27.05 24.27 -3.05
CA THR A 258 27.11 23.66 -1.71
C THR A 258 25.74 23.14 -1.36
N ILE A 259 25.67 21.88 -0.98
CA ILE A 259 24.45 21.20 -0.55
C ILE A 259 24.41 21.17 0.97
N HIS A 260 23.31 21.70 1.54
CA HIS A 260 22.96 21.56 2.94
C HIS A 260 21.75 20.63 3.02
N ALA A 261 21.81 19.61 3.84
CA ALA A 261 20.74 18.65 4.01
C ALA A 261 20.35 18.51 5.48
N GLU A 262 19.08 18.24 5.73
CA GLU A 262 18.54 17.88 7.03
C GLU A 262 17.76 16.55 6.91
N LEU A 263 17.93 15.68 7.89
CA LEU A 263 17.15 14.47 8.06
C LEU A 263 16.33 14.58 9.34
N ASN A 264 15.00 14.54 9.23
CA ASN A 264 14.08 14.63 10.38
C ASN A 264 14.36 15.86 11.28
N GLY A 265 14.74 16.99 10.65
CA GLY A 265 15.10 18.24 11.34
C GLY A 265 16.51 18.27 11.94
N GLN A 266 17.30 17.22 11.77
CA GLN A 266 18.71 17.19 12.18
C GLN A 266 19.60 17.55 11.00
N PRO A 267 20.47 18.59 11.12
CA PRO A 267 21.36 18.99 10.04
C PRO A 267 22.44 17.93 9.79
N LEU A 268 22.72 17.69 8.51
CA LEU A 268 23.82 16.85 8.06
C LEU A 268 25.00 17.72 7.62
N PRO A 269 26.25 17.19 7.63
CA PRO A 269 27.43 17.91 7.16
C PRO A 269 27.22 18.46 5.74
N PRO A 270 27.46 19.75 5.49
CA PRO A 270 27.37 20.32 4.15
C PRO A 270 28.52 19.78 3.28
N GLN A 271 28.28 19.74 1.97
CA GLN A 271 29.28 19.31 0.99
C GLN A 271 29.29 20.25 -0.20
N SER A 272 30.50 20.67 -0.60
CA SER A 272 30.70 21.57 -1.74
C SER A 272 31.15 20.80 -2.98
N PHE A 273 30.63 21.19 -4.12
CA PHE A 273 30.83 20.60 -5.44
C PHE A 273 31.31 21.69 -6.40
N PRO A 274 32.58 21.68 -6.83
CA PRO A 274 33.09 22.68 -7.74
C PRO A 274 32.68 22.41 -9.21
N GLY A 275 32.36 23.45 -9.93
CA GLY A 275 32.08 23.40 -11.35
C GLY A 275 30.69 22.87 -11.73
N ALA A 276 30.40 22.99 -13.04
CA ALA A 276 29.21 22.43 -13.62
C ALA A 276 29.40 20.92 -13.92
N GLY A 277 28.37 20.11 -13.70
CA GLY A 277 28.43 18.67 -13.96
C GLY A 277 27.53 17.82 -13.08
N ASP A 278 27.67 16.52 -13.20
CA ASP A 278 26.97 15.53 -12.39
C ASP A 278 27.69 15.30 -11.06
N HIS A 279 26.97 15.37 -9.98
CA HIS A 279 27.49 15.26 -8.62
C HIS A 279 26.64 14.30 -7.78
N THR A 280 27.26 13.78 -6.72
CA THR A 280 26.58 12.96 -5.73
C THR A 280 26.90 13.48 -4.32
N TYR A 281 25.90 14.01 -3.64
CA TYR A 281 25.97 14.26 -2.21
C TYR A 281 25.74 12.92 -1.50
N LEU A 282 26.67 12.51 -0.65
CA LEU A 282 26.58 11.27 0.09
C LEU A 282 27.01 11.51 1.53
N GLN A 283 26.11 11.26 2.48
CA GLN A 283 26.40 11.43 3.90
C GLN A 283 25.95 10.22 4.71
N PRO A 284 26.82 9.66 5.56
CA PRO A 284 26.39 8.73 6.59
C PRO A 284 25.33 9.37 7.49
N ILE A 285 24.32 8.61 7.86
CA ILE A 285 23.21 9.06 8.69
C ILE A 285 22.96 8.09 9.82
N ALA A 286 22.44 8.62 10.92
CA ALA A 286 21.94 7.85 12.05
C ALA A 286 20.48 8.26 12.33
N GLY A 287 19.77 7.44 13.08
CA GLY A 287 18.38 7.78 13.49
C GLY A 287 17.37 7.71 12.36
N VAL A 288 17.61 6.85 11.36
CA VAL A 288 16.64 6.58 10.29
C VAL A 288 15.43 5.88 10.89
N SER A 289 14.26 6.44 10.63
CA SER A 289 12.98 5.88 11.00
C SER A 289 12.30 5.26 9.76
N ARG A 290 11.12 4.68 9.95
CA ARG A 290 10.35 4.15 8.82
C ARG A 290 9.98 5.24 7.81
N THR A 291 9.62 6.42 8.30
CA THR A 291 9.29 7.61 7.52
C THR A 291 10.31 8.70 7.84
N ASN A 292 10.97 9.23 6.83
CA ASN A 292 12.01 10.23 6.99
C ASN A 292 11.73 11.45 6.14
N ARG A 293 11.71 12.63 6.77
CA ARG A 293 11.63 13.91 6.08
C ARG A 293 13.02 14.41 5.77
N ILE A 294 13.26 14.71 4.50
CA ILE A 294 14.52 15.27 4.01
C ILE A 294 14.25 16.67 3.50
N ARG A 295 15.04 17.62 3.99
CA ARG A 295 15.10 18.97 3.44
C ARG A 295 16.49 19.20 2.88
N ILE A 296 16.54 19.74 1.67
CA ILE A 296 17.81 20.12 1.02
C ILE A 296 17.74 21.59 0.62
N SER A 297 18.84 22.31 0.83
CA SER A 297 19.07 23.63 0.25
C SER A 297 20.35 23.68 -0.53
N VAL A 298 20.35 24.47 -1.60
CA VAL A 298 21.46 24.68 -2.51
C VAL A 298 21.97 26.14 -2.41
N SER A 299 23.28 26.33 -2.48
CA SER A 299 23.89 27.66 -2.27
C SER A 299 23.63 28.63 -3.42
N HIS A 300 23.56 28.13 -4.65
CA HIS A 300 23.40 28.97 -5.86
C HIS A 300 22.16 28.57 -6.64
N THR A 301 21.43 29.57 -7.11
CA THR A 301 20.27 29.44 -7.96
C THR A 301 20.34 30.43 -9.10
N THR A 302 19.68 30.11 -10.22
CA THR A 302 19.51 31.01 -11.36
C THR A 302 18.03 31.39 -11.47
N LEU A 303 17.76 32.67 -11.69
CA LEU A 303 16.40 33.15 -11.94
C LEU A 303 16.16 33.15 -13.45
N THR A 304 15.20 32.34 -13.92
CA THR A 304 14.85 32.25 -15.34
C THR A 304 13.32 32.31 -15.47
N GLU A 305 12.79 33.23 -16.26
CA GLU A 305 11.35 33.38 -16.51
C GLU A 305 10.51 33.45 -15.23
N GLY A 306 11.04 34.11 -14.18
CA GLY A 306 10.37 34.23 -12.89
C GLY A 306 10.42 32.98 -12.00
N ARG A 307 11.12 31.91 -12.44
CA ARG A 307 11.36 30.69 -11.65
C ARG A 307 12.76 30.71 -11.04
N GLU A 308 12.86 30.41 -9.76
CA GLU A 308 14.16 30.15 -9.11
C GLU A 308 14.55 28.71 -9.39
N LEU A 309 15.66 28.52 -10.09
CA LEU A 309 16.19 27.21 -10.53
C LEU A 309 17.43 26.88 -9.72
N GLY A 310 17.42 25.80 -8.96
CA GLY A 310 18.52 25.30 -8.13
C GLY A 310 19.40 24.32 -8.90
N VAL A 311 19.19 23.03 -8.69
CA VAL A 311 19.94 21.95 -9.37
C VAL A 311 18.97 21.13 -10.23
N ILE A 312 19.55 20.40 -11.18
CA ILE A 312 18.81 19.51 -12.08
C ILE A 312 18.85 18.09 -11.51
N VAL A 313 17.71 17.44 -11.49
CA VAL A 313 17.61 16.01 -11.22
C VAL A 313 17.25 15.29 -12.52
N THR A 314 18.14 14.43 -12.99
CA THR A 314 17.95 13.63 -14.19
C THR A 314 17.14 12.39 -13.86
N LEU A 315 16.16 12.10 -14.69
CA LEU A 315 15.33 10.89 -14.57
C LEU A 315 15.95 9.77 -15.42
N PRO A 316 16.18 8.56 -14.87
CA PRO A 316 16.63 7.44 -15.69
C PRO A 316 15.55 7.04 -16.72
N ASN A 317 15.94 6.74 -17.94
CA ASN A 317 15.03 6.30 -18.99
C ASN A 317 14.26 5.04 -18.58
N GLY A 318 12.93 5.08 -18.62
CA GLY A 318 12.04 3.97 -18.31
C GLY A 318 11.72 3.80 -16.81
N THR A 319 11.90 4.81 -16.03
CA THR A 319 11.78 4.78 -14.57
C THR A 319 10.34 4.73 -14.09
N ILE A 320 10.09 3.84 -13.14
CA ILE A 320 8.90 3.81 -12.28
C ILE A 320 8.94 5.02 -11.34
N ALA A 321 7.81 5.61 -11.03
CA ALA A 321 7.59 6.87 -10.29
C ALA A 321 8.45 7.12 -9.02
N ASN A 322 9.05 6.09 -8.43
CA ASN A 322 9.83 6.17 -7.20
C ASN A 322 11.30 6.62 -7.37
N GLU A 323 11.82 6.74 -8.59
CA GLU A 323 13.21 7.13 -8.86
C GLU A 323 13.36 8.56 -9.41
N GLU A 324 12.27 9.31 -9.48
CA GLU A 324 12.21 10.63 -10.14
C GLU A 324 12.85 11.79 -9.36
N THR A 325 13.64 11.51 -8.31
CA THR A 325 14.10 12.54 -7.39
C THR A 325 15.61 12.64 -7.22
N GLY A 326 16.36 11.66 -7.74
CA GLY A 326 17.79 11.55 -7.41
C GLY A 326 18.10 11.35 -5.92
N LEU A 327 17.06 11.30 -5.04
CA LEU A 327 17.19 11.09 -3.60
C LEU A 327 17.02 9.61 -3.26
N ARG A 328 17.86 9.10 -2.38
CA ARG A 328 17.76 7.73 -1.82
C ARG A 328 18.30 7.69 -0.41
N LEU A 329 17.73 6.83 0.41
CA LEU A 329 18.35 6.36 1.63
C LEU A 329 18.92 4.97 1.34
N ILE A 330 20.24 4.81 1.46
CA ILE A 330 20.95 3.60 1.06
C ILE A 330 21.67 2.96 2.25
N THR A 331 22.02 1.69 2.11
CA THR A 331 22.87 0.98 3.06
C THR A 331 24.29 0.92 2.48
N LEU A 332 25.21 1.61 3.14
CA LEU A 332 26.63 1.47 2.86
C LEU A 332 27.17 0.20 3.53
N PRO A 333 28.12 -0.50 2.93
CA PRO A 333 28.72 -1.72 3.48
C PRO A 333 29.45 -1.49 4.81
#